data_5ca45d8d0b5fde9b5a25bb9d1366fbb9
#
_entry.id   5ca45d8d0b5fde9b5a25bb9d1366fbb9
#
_cell.length_a   1.000
_cell.length_b   1.000
_cell.length_c   1.000
_cell.angle_alpha   90.00
_cell.angle_beta   90.00
_cell.angle_gamma   90.00
#
_symmetry.space_group_name_H-M   'P 1'
#
loop_
_entity.id
_entity.type
_entity.pdbx_description
1 polymer ?
#
loop_
_entity_poly.entity_id
_entity_poly.type
_entity_poly.pdbx_seq_one_letter_code
_entity_poly.pdbx_strand_id
1 'polypeptide(L)'
;FVGAVATILVAYNTDNPLLPEKLIGFSARQMIILEFSPTMISLILAGKLGSQIASELGTMRVTQQIDAIKVMGVNPANYLIFPKIISCLLFIPVLIVFSIVVGIMGGWLACVFTGVITPTNYVVGLRSWFDPFSLTFAMIKTVVFAYLISSISSYIGYEVKGGSVEVGKASTSAVVVSSIAIIIFDLILTQMLLI
;
A
#
# COMPACT_ATOMS: atom_id res chain seq x y z
N PHE A 1 -7.30 12.35 4.56
CA PHE A 1 -7.71 12.94 3.29
C PHE A 1 -8.35 11.93 2.35
N VAL A 2 -7.69 10.80 2.04
CA VAL A 2 -8.22 9.78 1.10
C VAL A 2 -9.59 9.28 1.51
N GLY A 3 -9.80 8.97 2.80
CA GLY A 3 -11.11 8.55 3.30
C GLY A 3 -12.18 9.63 3.21
N ALA A 4 -11.82 10.89 3.44
CA ALA A 4 -12.72 12.03 3.27
C ALA A 4 -13.16 12.17 1.80
N VAL A 5 -12.22 12.14 0.87
CA VAL A 5 -12.49 12.21 -0.58
C VAL A 5 -13.35 11.03 -1.03
N ALA A 6 -13.02 9.81 -0.58
CA ALA A 6 -13.82 8.62 -0.90
C ALA A 6 -15.27 8.76 -0.45
N THR A 7 -15.49 9.24 0.77
CA THR A 7 -16.86 9.43 1.31
C THR A 7 -17.63 10.48 0.52
N ILE A 8 -17.00 11.61 0.18
CA ILE A 8 -17.64 12.68 -0.61
C ILE A 8 -17.97 12.18 -2.02
N LEU A 9 -17.06 11.46 -2.68
CA LEU A 9 -17.29 10.89 -4.01
C LEU A 9 -18.44 9.88 -4.02
N VAL A 10 -18.48 8.99 -3.03
CA VAL A 10 -19.57 8.04 -2.90
C VAL A 10 -20.89 8.76 -2.64
N ALA A 11 -20.92 9.77 -1.78
CA ALA A 11 -22.10 10.55 -1.50
C ALA A 11 -22.63 11.24 -2.76
N TYR A 12 -21.74 11.88 -3.52
CA TYR A 12 -22.11 12.56 -4.78
C TYR A 12 -22.66 11.59 -5.84
N ASN A 13 -22.06 10.38 -5.96
CA ASN A 13 -22.53 9.37 -6.91
C ASN A 13 -23.82 8.67 -6.46
N THR A 14 -24.15 8.71 -5.17
CA THR A 14 -25.32 8.06 -4.59
C THR A 14 -26.45 9.07 -4.28
N ASP A 15 -26.33 10.32 -4.76
CA ASP A 15 -27.33 11.37 -4.58
C ASP A 15 -28.61 11.07 -5.39
N ASN A 16 -29.31 10.03 -4.93
CA ASN A 16 -30.59 9.59 -5.46
C ASN A 16 -31.58 9.49 -4.29
N PRO A 17 -32.68 10.24 -4.29
CA PRO A 17 -33.65 10.25 -3.20
C PRO A 17 -34.32 8.89 -2.90
N LEU A 18 -34.15 7.92 -3.79
CA LEU A 18 -34.65 6.55 -3.60
C LEU A 18 -33.72 5.65 -2.79
N LEU A 19 -32.45 6.06 -2.59
CA LEU A 19 -31.46 5.26 -1.89
C LEU A 19 -31.31 5.74 -0.43
N PRO A 20 -31.31 4.83 0.55
CA PRO A 20 -31.10 5.21 1.94
C PRO A 20 -29.69 5.73 2.17
N GLU A 21 -29.54 6.87 2.83
CA GLU A 21 -28.23 7.51 3.13
C GLU A 21 -27.21 6.57 3.81
N LYS A 22 -27.69 5.57 4.55
CA LYS A 22 -26.81 4.57 5.18
C LYS A 22 -25.96 3.75 4.19
N LEU A 23 -26.40 3.64 2.92
CA LEU A 23 -25.62 2.97 1.87
C LEU A 23 -24.32 3.71 1.56
N ILE A 24 -24.30 5.03 1.73
CA ILE A 24 -23.09 5.83 1.48
C ILE A 24 -21.99 5.46 2.48
N GLY A 25 -22.34 5.33 3.78
CA GLY A 25 -21.37 4.88 4.79
C GLY A 25 -20.85 3.45 4.54
N PHE A 26 -21.73 2.55 4.11
CA PHE A 26 -21.37 1.18 3.72
C PHE A 26 -20.40 1.17 2.52
N SER A 27 -20.77 1.85 1.44
CA SER A 27 -19.95 1.89 0.20
C SER A 27 -18.60 2.58 0.43
N ALA A 28 -18.58 3.69 1.19
CA ALA A 28 -17.35 4.37 1.55
C ALA A 28 -16.40 3.45 2.34
N ARG A 29 -16.93 2.70 3.33
CA ARG A 29 -16.15 1.70 4.06
C ARG A 29 -15.56 0.64 3.11
N GLN A 30 -16.39 0.07 2.23
CA GLN A 30 -15.92 -0.95 1.28
C GLN A 30 -14.80 -0.42 0.38
N MET A 31 -14.96 0.77 -0.18
CA MET A 31 -13.91 1.40 -0.99
C MET A 31 -12.63 1.63 -0.20
N ILE A 32 -12.73 2.10 1.05
CA ILE A 32 -11.56 2.36 1.89
C ILE A 32 -10.82 1.06 2.22
N ILE A 33 -11.54 0.00 2.61
CA ILE A 33 -10.93 -1.27 3.04
C ILE A 33 -10.38 -2.06 1.86
N LEU A 34 -11.15 -2.19 0.77
CA LEU A 34 -10.79 -3.08 -0.34
C LEU A 34 -9.74 -2.47 -1.27
N GLU A 35 -9.80 -1.14 -1.52
CA GLU A 35 -8.97 -0.51 -2.55
C GLU A 35 -8.11 0.63 -2.02
N PHE A 36 -8.71 1.67 -1.43
CA PHE A 36 -7.96 2.89 -1.15
C PHE A 36 -6.82 2.69 -0.15
N SER A 37 -7.07 2.03 0.97
CA SER A 37 -6.01 1.86 1.98
C SER A 37 -4.91 0.91 1.50
N PRO A 38 -5.16 -0.31 1.01
CA PRO A 38 -4.10 -1.18 0.55
C PRO A 38 -3.33 -0.60 -0.63
N THR A 39 -4.02 -0.13 -1.67
CA THR A 39 -3.41 0.25 -2.93
C THR A 39 -2.68 1.59 -2.84
N MET A 40 -3.35 2.65 -2.32
CA MET A 40 -2.75 3.98 -2.23
C MET A 40 -1.56 4.02 -1.27
N ILE A 41 -1.69 3.39 -0.09
CA ILE A 41 -0.58 3.35 0.86
C ILE A 41 0.60 2.54 0.31
N SER A 42 0.34 1.41 -0.36
CA SER A 42 1.42 0.62 -0.98
C SER A 42 2.15 1.39 -2.08
N LEU A 43 1.45 2.20 -2.88
CA LEU A 43 2.09 3.08 -3.88
C LEU A 43 2.97 4.15 -3.23
N ILE A 44 2.51 4.77 -2.15
CA ILE A 44 3.31 5.74 -1.39
C ILE A 44 4.53 5.07 -0.77
N LEU A 45 4.36 3.86 -0.21
CA LEU A 45 5.46 3.08 0.37
C LEU A 45 6.43 2.57 -0.71
N ALA A 46 5.96 2.21 -1.89
CA ALA A 46 6.83 1.90 -3.03
C ALA A 46 7.74 3.08 -3.37
N GLY A 47 7.20 4.31 -3.36
CA GLY A 47 7.99 5.53 -3.53
C GLY A 47 9.05 5.71 -2.47
N LYS A 48 8.70 5.58 -1.19
CA LYS A 48 9.62 5.83 -0.08
C LYS A 48 10.53 4.64 0.24
N LEU A 49 9.95 3.48 0.55
CA LEU A 49 10.73 2.30 0.93
C LEU A 49 11.46 1.70 -0.28
N GLY A 50 10.79 1.68 -1.44
CA GLY A 50 11.38 1.16 -2.66
C GLY A 50 12.62 1.94 -3.08
N SER A 51 12.54 3.26 -3.11
CA SER A 51 13.70 4.11 -3.40
C SER A 51 14.81 3.96 -2.36
N GLN A 52 14.47 3.91 -1.08
CA GLN A 52 15.43 3.79 0.01
C GLN A 52 16.17 2.45 -0.03
N ILE A 53 15.46 1.33 -0.19
CA ILE A 53 16.06 -0.01 -0.28
C ILE A 53 16.99 -0.12 -1.49
N ALA A 54 16.55 0.35 -2.66
CA ALA A 54 17.34 0.32 -3.87
C ALA A 54 18.57 1.22 -3.77
N SER A 55 18.47 2.41 -3.23
CA SER A 55 19.58 3.34 -3.01
C SER A 55 20.60 2.80 -2.02
N GLU A 56 20.16 2.22 -0.90
CA GLU A 56 21.03 1.65 0.12
C GLU A 56 21.85 0.46 -0.43
N LEU A 57 21.17 -0.53 -1.05
CA LEU A 57 21.84 -1.68 -1.65
C LEU A 57 22.71 -1.28 -2.82
N GLY A 58 22.27 -0.32 -3.64
CA GLY A 58 23.05 0.22 -4.73
C GLY A 58 24.32 0.92 -4.25
N THR A 59 24.25 1.68 -3.16
CA THR A 59 25.43 2.30 -2.53
C THR A 59 26.39 1.25 -2.00
N MET A 60 25.89 0.24 -1.30
CA MET A 60 26.71 -0.89 -0.81
C MET A 60 27.36 -1.67 -1.96
N ARG A 61 26.72 -1.73 -3.12
CA ARG A 61 27.27 -2.37 -4.32
C ARG A 61 28.42 -1.55 -4.91
N VAL A 62 28.21 -0.26 -5.09
CA VAL A 62 29.21 0.66 -5.67
C VAL A 62 30.44 0.80 -4.76
N THR A 63 30.24 0.78 -3.45
CA THR A 63 31.34 0.85 -2.46
C THR A 63 32.00 -0.51 -2.17
N GLN A 64 31.66 -1.56 -2.94
CA GLN A 64 32.20 -2.92 -2.82
C GLN A 64 31.95 -3.61 -1.46
N GLN A 65 31.06 -3.09 -0.63
CA GLN A 65 30.71 -3.70 0.64
C GLN A 65 30.04 -5.09 0.46
N ILE A 66 29.25 -5.26 -0.59
CA ILE A 66 28.62 -6.56 -0.92
C ILE A 66 29.70 -7.58 -1.31
N ASP A 67 30.74 -7.17 -2.05
CA ASP A 67 31.82 -8.07 -2.44
C ASP A 67 32.72 -8.41 -1.23
N ALA A 68 32.93 -7.49 -0.30
CA ALA A 68 33.61 -7.78 0.97
C ALA A 68 32.86 -8.85 1.79
N ILE A 69 31.53 -8.78 1.87
CA ILE A 69 30.71 -9.79 2.55
C ILE A 69 30.85 -11.16 1.88
N LYS A 70 30.90 -11.21 0.54
CA LYS A 70 31.11 -12.45 -0.22
C LYS A 70 32.47 -13.09 0.08
N VAL A 71 33.55 -12.28 0.16
CA VAL A 71 34.91 -12.77 0.48
C VAL A 71 34.98 -13.34 1.89
N MET A 72 34.18 -12.81 2.83
CA MET A 72 34.06 -13.36 4.18
C MET A 72 33.26 -14.68 4.24
N GLY A 73 32.78 -15.23 3.11
CA GLY A 73 32.02 -16.47 3.03
C GLY A 73 30.54 -16.34 3.39
N VAL A 74 30.03 -15.12 3.60
CA VAL A 74 28.63 -14.87 3.92
C VAL A 74 27.84 -14.62 2.63
N ASN A 75 26.66 -15.25 2.50
CA ASN A 75 25.78 -14.99 1.37
C ASN A 75 25.09 -13.61 1.55
N PRO A 76 25.40 -12.61 0.68
CA PRO A 76 24.86 -11.26 0.84
C PRO A 76 23.34 -11.19 0.70
N ALA A 77 22.73 -12.04 -0.11
CA ALA A 77 21.27 -12.05 -0.28
C ALA A 77 20.57 -12.42 1.03
N ASN A 78 21.06 -13.44 1.72
CA ASN A 78 20.48 -13.85 3.00
C ASN A 78 20.76 -12.85 4.13
N TYR A 79 21.89 -12.16 4.07
CA TYR A 79 22.30 -11.22 5.11
C TYR A 79 21.66 -9.83 4.95
N LEU A 80 21.53 -9.32 3.71
CA LEU A 80 21.06 -7.97 3.44
C LEU A 80 19.61 -7.93 2.97
N ILE A 81 19.20 -8.81 2.05
CA ILE A 81 17.90 -8.73 1.39
C ILE A 81 16.82 -9.40 2.24
N PHE A 82 17.08 -10.59 2.74
CA PHE A 82 16.08 -11.35 3.49
C PHE A 82 15.52 -10.62 4.73
N PRO A 83 16.33 -9.98 5.59
CA PRO A 83 15.80 -9.21 6.73
C PRO A 83 14.93 -8.02 6.29
N LYS A 84 15.27 -7.36 5.17
CA LYS A 84 14.49 -6.26 4.62
C LYS A 84 13.11 -6.73 4.16
N ILE A 85 13.05 -7.88 3.47
CA ILE A 85 11.78 -8.48 3.03
C ILE A 85 10.91 -8.80 4.24
N ILE A 86 11.45 -9.48 5.25
CA ILE A 86 10.69 -9.82 6.48
C ILE A 86 10.19 -8.55 7.18
N SER A 87 11.03 -7.54 7.32
CA SER A 87 10.63 -6.28 7.93
C SER A 87 9.47 -5.62 7.19
N CYS A 88 9.52 -5.57 5.86
CA CYS A 88 8.42 -5.03 5.05
C CYS A 88 7.14 -5.85 5.20
N LEU A 89 7.23 -7.19 5.20
CA LEU A 89 6.09 -8.08 5.38
C LEU A 89 5.40 -7.93 6.74
N LEU A 90 6.12 -7.54 7.77
CA LEU A 90 5.56 -7.32 9.11
C LEU A 90 5.02 -5.89 9.29
N PHE A 91 5.76 -4.87 8.83
CA PHE A 91 5.41 -3.49 9.11
C PHE A 91 4.36 -2.90 8.15
N ILE A 92 4.38 -3.27 6.86
CA ILE A 92 3.44 -2.71 5.88
C ILE A 92 1.98 -3.07 6.22
N PRO A 93 1.63 -4.33 6.59
CA PRO A 93 0.27 -4.65 7.01
C PRO A 93 -0.21 -3.82 8.22
N VAL A 94 0.66 -3.61 9.20
CA VAL A 94 0.33 -2.79 10.37
C VAL A 94 0.02 -1.35 9.96
N LEU A 95 0.83 -0.76 9.08
CA LEU A 95 0.59 0.60 8.57
C LEU A 95 -0.73 0.71 7.80
N ILE A 96 -1.11 -0.32 7.05
CA ILE A 96 -2.37 -0.32 6.29
C ILE A 96 -3.57 -0.44 7.22
N VAL A 97 -3.50 -1.24 8.29
CA VAL A 97 -4.55 -1.27 9.31
C VAL A 97 -4.75 0.12 9.93
N PHE A 98 -3.66 0.82 10.30
CA PHE A 98 -3.74 2.20 10.77
C PHE A 98 -4.36 3.12 9.71
N SER A 99 -3.99 2.97 8.44
CA SER A 99 -4.57 3.75 7.34
C SER A 99 -6.08 3.54 7.20
N ILE A 100 -6.56 2.30 7.33
CA ILE A 100 -8.00 2.00 7.30
C ILE A 100 -8.73 2.76 8.41
N VAL A 101 -8.23 2.69 9.63
CA VAL A 101 -8.83 3.39 10.78
C VAL A 101 -8.87 4.90 10.55
N VAL A 102 -7.72 5.48 10.19
CA VAL A 102 -7.62 6.92 9.90
C VAL A 102 -8.47 7.33 8.70
N GLY A 103 -8.57 6.47 7.69
CA GLY A 103 -9.43 6.68 6.52
C GLY A 103 -10.91 6.75 6.88
N ILE A 104 -11.39 5.82 7.70
CA ILE A 104 -12.77 5.82 8.20
C ILE A 104 -13.05 7.05 9.07
N MET A 105 -12.12 7.43 9.95
CA MET A 105 -12.23 8.65 10.75
C MET A 105 -12.25 9.90 9.87
N GLY A 106 -11.41 9.95 8.81
CA GLY A 106 -11.42 11.02 7.83
C GLY A 106 -12.75 11.15 7.08
N GLY A 107 -13.39 10.04 6.75
CA GLY A 107 -14.73 10.02 6.16
C GLY A 107 -15.79 10.56 7.12
N TRP A 108 -15.72 10.20 8.40
CA TRP A 108 -16.60 10.74 9.43
C TRP A 108 -16.44 12.26 9.58
N LEU A 109 -15.20 12.75 9.65
CA LEU A 109 -14.92 14.18 9.69
C LEU A 109 -15.45 14.91 8.46
N ALA A 110 -15.32 14.32 7.28
CA ALA A 110 -15.89 14.88 6.06
C ALA A 110 -17.40 15.07 6.18
N CYS A 111 -18.14 14.10 6.71
CA CYS A 111 -19.58 14.22 6.95
C CYS A 111 -19.91 15.38 7.89
N VAL A 112 -19.12 15.57 8.97
CA VAL A 112 -19.33 16.66 9.94
C VAL A 112 -19.11 18.05 9.29
N PHE A 113 -18.06 18.18 8.46
CA PHE A 113 -17.73 19.49 7.88
C PHE A 113 -18.55 19.85 6.64
N THR A 114 -18.88 18.86 5.82
CA THR A 114 -19.60 19.12 4.54
C THR A 114 -21.12 19.04 4.68
N GLY A 115 -21.63 18.36 5.72
CA GLY A 115 -23.07 18.18 5.91
C GLY A 115 -23.76 17.33 4.84
N VAL A 116 -22.99 16.66 3.97
CA VAL A 116 -23.52 15.85 2.86
C VAL A 116 -24.34 14.66 3.37
N ILE A 117 -23.98 14.13 4.53
CA ILE A 117 -24.69 13.06 5.22
C ILE A 117 -24.68 13.34 6.71
N THR A 118 -25.74 12.95 7.41
CA THR A 118 -25.73 13.01 8.87
C THR A 118 -24.68 12.06 9.43
N PRO A 119 -23.81 12.52 10.36
CA PRO A 119 -22.76 11.66 10.94
C PRO A 119 -23.28 10.38 11.56
N THR A 120 -24.52 10.41 12.07
CA THR A 120 -25.22 9.23 12.62
C THR A 120 -25.52 8.19 11.54
N ASN A 121 -26.02 8.59 10.38
CA ASN A 121 -26.29 7.69 9.26
C ASN A 121 -25.00 7.10 8.67
N TYR A 122 -23.91 7.88 8.65
CA TYR A 122 -22.60 7.36 8.27
C TYR A 122 -22.14 6.21 9.21
N VAL A 123 -22.22 6.41 10.53
CA VAL A 123 -21.84 5.38 11.51
C VAL A 123 -22.73 4.15 11.43
N VAL A 124 -24.05 4.34 11.23
CA VAL A 124 -24.98 3.22 11.00
C VAL A 124 -24.61 2.47 9.73
N GLY A 125 -24.27 3.18 8.66
CA GLY A 125 -23.80 2.59 7.40
C GLY A 125 -22.51 1.79 7.58
N LEU A 126 -21.54 2.30 8.34
CA LEU A 126 -20.29 1.59 8.66
C LEU A 126 -20.53 0.24 9.36
N ARG A 127 -21.54 0.15 10.20
CA ARG A 127 -21.86 -1.08 10.94
C ARG A 127 -22.79 -2.03 10.16
N SER A 128 -23.47 -1.51 9.13
CA SER A 128 -24.39 -2.31 8.32
C SER A 128 -23.61 -3.31 7.47
N TRP A 129 -24.11 -4.54 7.37
CA TRP A 129 -23.56 -5.61 6.51
C TRP A 129 -22.04 -5.73 6.59
N PHE A 130 -21.49 -5.82 7.80
CA PHE A 130 -20.06 -6.03 7.96
C PHE A 130 -19.70 -7.47 7.55
N ASP A 131 -18.88 -7.59 6.50
CA ASP A 131 -18.33 -8.86 6.07
C ASP A 131 -16.86 -8.96 6.52
N PRO A 132 -16.52 -9.91 7.41
CA PRO A 132 -15.15 -10.13 7.85
C PRO A 132 -14.18 -10.49 6.71
N PHE A 133 -14.69 -11.05 5.62
CA PHE A 133 -13.88 -11.40 4.45
C PHE A 133 -13.19 -10.17 3.84
N SER A 134 -13.85 -9.01 3.83
CA SER A 134 -13.27 -7.76 3.34
C SER A 134 -11.94 -7.40 4.02
N LEU A 135 -11.84 -7.67 5.33
CA LEU A 135 -10.61 -7.42 6.08
C LEU A 135 -9.50 -8.43 5.72
N THR A 136 -9.88 -9.70 5.61
CA THR A 136 -8.96 -10.78 5.20
C THR A 136 -8.42 -10.52 3.79
N PHE A 137 -9.28 -10.11 2.87
CA PHE A 137 -8.92 -9.70 1.52
C PHE A 137 -7.88 -8.57 1.53
N ALA A 138 -8.13 -7.49 2.28
CA ALA A 138 -7.21 -6.38 2.42
C ALA A 138 -5.84 -6.82 2.96
N MET A 139 -5.81 -7.73 3.93
CA MET A 139 -4.56 -8.26 4.51
C MET A 139 -3.77 -9.10 3.51
N ILE A 140 -4.42 -9.99 2.75
CA ILE A 140 -3.76 -10.79 1.71
C ILE A 140 -3.13 -9.86 0.67
N LYS A 141 -3.90 -8.88 0.17
CA LYS A 141 -3.45 -7.88 -0.80
C LYS A 141 -2.21 -7.12 -0.31
N THR A 142 -2.24 -6.72 0.95
CA THR A 142 -1.15 -5.99 1.62
C THR A 142 0.14 -6.79 1.72
N VAL A 143 0.05 -8.07 2.10
CA VAL A 143 1.22 -8.96 2.21
C VAL A 143 1.87 -9.15 0.84
N VAL A 144 1.07 -9.34 -0.21
CA VAL A 144 1.59 -9.45 -1.58
C VAL A 144 2.28 -8.16 -2.01
N PHE A 145 1.69 -6.99 -1.76
CA PHE A 145 2.30 -5.71 -2.10
C PHE A 145 3.59 -5.45 -1.32
N ALA A 146 3.63 -5.79 -0.04
CA ALA A 146 4.83 -5.69 0.78
C ALA A 146 5.99 -6.54 0.21
N TYR A 147 5.67 -7.76 -0.24
CA TYR A 147 6.65 -8.63 -0.89
C TYR A 147 7.14 -8.06 -2.23
N LEU A 148 6.23 -7.55 -3.07
CA LEU A 148 6.58 -6.95 -4.37
C LEU A 148 7.50 -5.74 -4.19
N ILE A 149 7.15 -4.80 -3.30
CA ILE A 149 7.95 -3.62 -3.03
C ILE A 149 9.37 -4.01 -2.59
N SER A 150 9.47 -4.87 -1.60
CA SER A 150 10.76 -5.23 -0.99
C SER A 150 11.64 -6.06 -1.93
N SER A 151 11.07 -7.04 -2.66
CA SER A 151 11.82 -7.91 -3.56
C SER A 151 12.31 -7.19 -4.80
N ILE A 152 11.44 -6.42 -5.48
CA ILE A 152 11.79 -5.68 -6.68
C ILE A 152 12.86 -4.62 -6.37
N SER A 153 12.65 -3.84 -5.31
CA SER A 153 13.60 -2.79 -4.93
C SER A 153 14.95 -3.35 -4.50
N SER A 154 14.96 -4.48 -3.79
CA SER A 154 16.20 -5.16 -3.42
C SER A 154 16.93 -5.71 -4.62
N TYR A 155 16.23 -6.30 -5.58
CA TYR A 155 16.82 -6.82 -6.81
C TYR A 155 17.48 -5.70 -7.62
N ILE A 156 16.75 -4.62 -7.87
CA ILE A 156 17.26 -3.48 -8.66
C ILE A 156 18.46 -2.83 -7.98
N GLY A 157 18.42 -2.64 -6.66
CA GLY A 157 19.53 -2.09 -5.90
C GLY A 157 20.77 -3.00 -5.90
N TYR A 158 20.57 -4.31 -5.81
CA TYR A 158 21.66 -5.28 -5.80
C TYR A 158 22.40 -5.40 -7.16
N GLU A 159 21.69 -5.21 -8.27
CA GLU A 159 22.23 -5.31 -9.63
C GLU A 159 22.86 -4.01 -10.17
N VAL A 160 22.96 -2.95 -9.36
CA VAL A 160 23.56 -1.68 -9.77
C VAL A 160 25.02 -1.89 -10.21
N LYS A 161 25.37 -1.36 -11.38
CA LYS A 161 26.71 -1.37 -11.94
C LYS A 161 27.11 0.05 -12.31
N GLY A 162 28.20 0.55 -11.77
CA GLY A 162 28.70 1.89 -12.08
C GLY A 162 28.91 2.75 -10.84
N GLY A 163 28.63 4.04 -10.93
CA GLY A 163 28.86 5.01 -9.87
C GLY A 163 27.56 5.51 -9.19
N SER A 164 27.69 6.60 -8.43
CA SER A 164 26.58 7.20 -7.67
C SER A 164 25.39 7.65 -8.54
N VAL A 165 25.63 8.02 -9.80
CA VAL A 165 24.58 8.39 -10.75
C VAL A 165 23.68 7.18 -11.07
N GLU A 166 24.27 6.01 -11.23
CA GLU A 166 23.51 4.78 -11.50
C GLU A 166 22.70 4.33 -10.28
N VAL A 167 23.17 4.60 -9.07
CA VAL A 167 22.38 4.39 -7.84
C VAL A 167 21.10 5.24 -7.84
N GLY A 168 21.20 6.52 -8.25
CA GLY A 168 20.06 7.40 -8.40
C GLY A 168 19.03 6.89 -9.43
N LYS A 169 19.52 6.42 -10.60
CA LYS A 169 18.67 5.81 -11.62
C LYS A 169 18.01 4.50 -11.14
N ALA A 170 18.75 3.66 -10.43
CA ALA A 170 18.23 2.43 -9.85
C ALA A 170 17.10 2.71 -8.81
N SER A 171 17.28 3.74 -7.99
CA SER A 171 16.29 4.19 -7.04
C SER A 171 14.96 4.58 -7.72
N THR A 172 15.02 5.41 -8.76
CA THR A 172 13.83 5.79 -9.52
C THR A 172 13.21 4.62 -10.29
N SER A 173 14.03 3.76 -10.89
CA SER A 173 13.57 2.55 -11.57
C SER A 173 12.85 1.59 -10.61
N ALA A 174 13.37 1.42 -9.39
CA ALA A 174 12.75 0.59 -8.38
C ALA A 174 11.34 1.07 -8.03
N VAL A 175 11.15 2.37 -7.88
CA VAL A 175 9.83 2.96 -7.62
C VAL A 175 8.86 2.68 -8.77
N VAL A 176 9.27 2.95 -10.00
CA VAL A 176 8.43 2.78 -11.19
C VAL A 176 8.01 1.32 -11.37
N VAL A 177 8.99 0.40 -11.34
CA VAL A 177 8.72 -1.04 -11.55
C VAL A 177 7.86 -1.60 -10.41
N SER A 178 8.12 -1.23 -9.16
CA SER A 178 7.29 -1.65 -8.02
C SER A 178 5.86 -1.12 -8.12
N SER A 179 5.68 0.14 -8.54
CA SER A 179 4.35 0.73 -8.71
C SER A 179 3.55 0.06 -9.83
N ILE A 180 4.19 -0.24 -10.96
CA ILE A 180 3.56 -0.98 -12.06
C ILE A 180 3.17 -2.39 -11.59
N ALA A 181 4.05 -3.08 -10.88
CA ALA A 181 3.77 -4.40 -10.34
C ALA A 181 2.59 -4.38 -9.37
N ILE A 182 2.52 -3.38 -8.47
CA ILE A 182 1.39 -3.22 -7.54
C ILE A 182 0.07 -3.11 -8.32
N ILE A 183 -0.01 -2.24 -9.33
CA ILE A 183 -1.24 -2.03 -10.10
C ILE A 183 -1.68 -3.31 -10.83
N ILE A 184 -0.74 -4.04 -11.42
CA ILE A 184 -1.05 -5.30 -12.11
C ILE A 184 -1.55 -6.35 -11.12
N PHE A 185 -0.84 -6.55 -10.01
CA PHE A 185 -1.23 -7.51 -8.99
C PHE A 185 -2.51 -7.11 -8.25
N ASP A 186 -2.78 -5.81 -8.12
CA ASP A 186 -4.03 -5.28 -7.60
C ASP A 186 -5.23 -5.80 -8.39
N LEU A 187 -5.18 -5.64 -9.70
CA LEU A 187 -6.21 -6.14 -10.61
C LEU A 187 -6.37 -7.67 -10.53
N ILE A 188 -5.26 -8.40 -10.55
CA ILE A 188 -5.28 -9.87 -10.49
C ILE A 188 -5.90 -10.36 -9.17
N LEU A 189 -5.46 -9.81 -8.04
CA LEU A 189 -5.97 -10.20 -6.72
C LEU A 189 -7.45 -9.84 -6.55
N THR A 190 -7.86 -8.68 -7.04
CA THR A 190 -9.25 -8.25 -6.99
C THR A 190 -10.14 -9.20 -7.79
N GLN A 191 -9.73 -9.60 -8.99
CA GLN A 191 -10.48 -10.57 -9.79
C GLN A 191 -10.50 -11.97 -9.17
N MET A 192 -9.37 -12.45 -8.66
CA MET A 192 -9.29 -13.81 -8.10
C MET A 192 -10.06 -14.00 -6.79
N LEU A 193 -10.20 -12.95 -5.99
CA LEU A 193 -10.75 -13.06 -4.63
C LEU A 193 -12.17 -12.52 -4.49
N LEU A 194 -12.63 -11.66 -5.41
CA LEU A 194 -13.97 -11.06 -5.39
C LEU A 194 -14.93 -11.65 -6.42
N ILE A 195 -14.42 -12.41 -7.40
CA ILE A 195 -15.20 -13.13 -8.40
C ILE A 195 -15.07 -14.63 -8.18
#